data_e4a5c6e3aaee7907fe19cf770ff134f8
#
_entry.id   e4a5c6e3aaee7907fe19cf770ff134f8
#
_cell.length_a   1.000
_cell.length_b   1.000
_cell.length_c   1.000
_cell.angle_alpha   90.00
_cell.angle_beta   90.00
_cell.angle_gamma   90.00
#
_symmetry.space_group_name_H-M   'P 1'
#
loop_
_entity.id
_entity.type
_entity.pdbx_description
1 polymer ?
#
loop_
_entity_poly.entity_id
_entity_poly.type
_entity_poly.pdbx_seq_one_letter_code
_entity_poly.pdbx_strand_id
1 'polypeptide(L)'
;MIATMVEHKPLATQGGYGSSKSALRCATKHLALELGKYNIRVNSCHMGWMWGPSVEGYFNWQAKATGKSQQELIAEVTRSIPLGVIPDDGECAKAAIFFGSDYSSVVTGAALDVNGGEYMPI
;
A
#
# COMPACT_ATOMS: atom_id res chain seq x y z
N MET A 1 -8.37 3.03 -6.15
CA MET A 1 -8.18 3.70 -4.84
C MET A 1 -6.86 3.25 -4.22
N ILE A 2 -6.20 4.13 -3.46
CA ILE A 2 -4.93 3.80 -2.81
C ILE A 2 -5.17 3.58 -1.33
N ALA A 3 -5.13 2.33 -0.91
CA ALA A 3 -5.26 1.84 0.46
C ALA A 3 -3.89 1.51 1.06
N THR A 4 -3.84 0.79 2.15
CA THR A 4 -2.59 0.42 2.84
C THR A 4 -2.68 -0.97 3.44
N MET A 5 -1.56 -1.68 3.53
CA MET A 5 -1.51 -2.93 4.27
C MET A 5 -1.71 -2.77 5.79
N VAL A 6 -1.55 -1.56 6.34
CA VAL A 6 -1.72 -1.27 7.78
C VAL A 6 -3.14 -1.58 8.26
N GLU A 7 -4.13 -1.61 7.37
CA GLU A 7 -5.49 -2.03 7.71
C GLU A 7 -5.59 -3.53 8.04
N HIS A 8 -4.63 -4.33 7.58
CA HIS A 8 -4.56 -5.78 7.79
C HIS A 8 -3.43 -6.17 8.76
N LYS A 9 -2.33 -5.42 8.73
CA LYS A 9 -1.16 -5.60 9.60
C LYS A 9 -1.02 -4.35 10.48
N PRO A 10 -1.73 -4.28 11.63
CA PRO A 10 -1.75 -3.08 12.46
C PRO A 10 -0.36 -2.68 12.96
N LEU A 11 -0.12 -1.39 12.96
CA LEU A 11 1.07 -0.77 13.56
C LEU A 11 0.66 0.11 14.73
N ALA A 12 1.45 0.11 15.79
CA ALA A 12 1.24 0.99 16.93
C ALA A 12 1.15 2.46 16.47
N THR A 13 0.27 3.24 17.06
CA THR A 13 0.01 4.66 16.76
C THR A 13 -0.67 4.95 15.42
N GLN A 14 -0.94 3.93 14.58
CA GLN A 14 -1.55 4.08 13.25
C GLN A 14 -3.06 3.81 13.21
N GLY A 15 -3.73 3.75 14.37
CA GLY A 15 -5.15 3.37 14.44
C GLY A 15 -6.09 4.26 13.62
N GLY A 16 -5.93 5.60 13.70
CA GLY A 16 -6.72 6.53 12.89
C GLY A 16 -6.49 6.39 11.40
N TYR A 17 -5.23 6.24 11.00
CA TYR A 17 -4.84 6.01 9.61
C TYR A 17 -5.41 4.67 9.09
N GLY A 18 -5.16 3.57 9.79
CA GLY A 18 -5.66 2.25 9.43
C GLY A 18 -7.19 2.22 9.31
N SER A 19 -7.91 2.82 10.26
CA SER A 19 -9.37 2.90 10.24
C SER A 19 -9.89 3.68 9.02
N SER A 20 -9.29 4.83 8.70
CA SER A 20 -9.66 5.62 7.52
C SER A 20 -9.46 4.85 6.20
N LYS A 21 -8.39 4.08 6.12
CA LYS A 21 -8.09 3.27 4.93
C LYS A 21 -8.97 2.01 4.84
N SER A 22 -9.37 1.44 5.96
CA SER A 22 -10.39 0.37 6.00
C SER A 22 -11.75 0.86 5.49
N ALA A 23 -12.14 2.09 5.82
CA ALA A 23 -13.33 2.72 5.24
C ALA A 23 -13.22 2.87 3.72
N LEU A 24 -12.05 3.24 3.20
CA LEU A 24 -11.79 3.33 1.76
C LEU A 24 -11.93 1.96 1.06
N ARG A 25 -11.44 0.89 1.68
CA ARG A 25 -11.62 -0.48 1.17
C ARG A 25 -13.10 -0.88 1.12
N CYS A 26 -13.86 -0.56 2.15
CA CYS A 26 -15.30 -0.78 2.16
C CYS A 26 -15.98 -0.01 1.03
N ALA A 27 -15.68 1.28 0.90
CA ALA A 27 -16.22 2.14 -0.17
C ALA A 27 -15.88 1.60 -1.57
N THR A 28 -14.69 1.05 -1.78
CA THR A 28 -14.29 0.42 -3.05
C THR A 28 -15.29 -0.65 -3.50
N LYS A 29 -15.71 -1.53 -2.58
CA LYS A 29 -16.63 -2.62 -2.88
C LYS A 29 -18.04 -2.11 -3.20
N HIS A 30 -18.54 -1.16 -2.41
CA HIS A 30 -19.85 -0.55 -2.67
C HIS A 30 -19.88 0.18 -4.01
N LEU A 31 -18.87 1.00 -4.29
CA LEU A 31 -18.78 1.71 -5.56
C LEU A 31 -18.59 0.77 -6.75
N ALA A 32 -17.86 -0.33 -6.61
CA ALA A 32 -17.75 -1.33 -7.66
C ALA A 32 -19.14 -1.95 -8.01
N LEU A 33 -19.94 -2.24 -6.97
CA LEU A 33 -21.28 -2.76 -7.13
C LEU A 33 -22.23 -1.73 -7.77
N GLU A 34 -22.22 -0.50 -7.28
CA GLU A 34 -23.15 0.55 -7.72
C GLU A 34 -22.84 1.07 -9.13
N LEU A 35 -21.56 1.18 -9.48
CA LEU A 35 -21.09 1.81 -10.72
C LEU A 35 -20.88 0.81 -11.86
N GLY A 36 -20.85 -0.50 -11.58
CA GLY A 36 -20.65 -1.53 -12.60
C GLY A 36 -21.65 -1.45 -13.75
N LYS A 37 -22.91 -1.11 -13.47
CA LYS A 37 -23.96 -0.91 -14.50
C LYS A 37 -23.65 0.24 -15.48
N TYR A 38 -22.73 1.13 -15.12
CA TYR A 38 -22.26 2.22 -15.99
C TYR A 38 -20.92 1.89 -16.64
N ASN A 39 -20.46 0.63 -16.54
CA ASN A 39 -19.15 0.19 -17.03
C ASN A 39 -17.96 0.94 -16.36
N ILE A 40 -18.16 1.35 -15.11
CA ILE A 40 -17.12 1.97 -14.29
C ILE A 40 -16.58 0.93 -13.32
N ARG A 41 -15.29 0.67 -13.42
CA ARG A 41 -14.57 -0.25 -12.54
C ARG A 41 -13.97 0.49 -11.35
N VAL A 42 -14.04 -0.10 -10.17
CA VAL A 42 -13.47 0.46 -8.95
C VAL A 42 -12.67 -0.61 -8.23
N ASN A 43 -11.37 -0.39 -8.08
CA ASN A 43 -10.43 -1.30 -7.45
C ASN A 43 -9.55 -0.57 -6.44
N SER A 44 -8.86 -1.31 -5.58
CA SER A 44 -7.91 -0.76 -4.62
C SER A 44 -6.55 -1.43 -4.70
N CYS A 45 -5.49 -0.62 -4.52
CA CYS A 45 -4.14 -1.10 -4.27
C CYS A 45 -3.83 -0.89 -2.79
N HIS A 46 -3.38 -1.95 -2.12
CA HIS A 46 -3.02 -1.93 -0.70
C HIS A 46 -1.50 -1.86 -0.60
N MET A 47 -1.02 -0.63 -0.42
CA MET A 47 0.41 -0.34 -0.43
C MET A 47 1.07 -0.74 0.88
N GLY A 48 2.27 -1.32 0.79
CA GLY A 48 3.21 -1.44 1.89
C GLY A 48 4.14 -0.23 1.98
N TRP A 49 5.40 -0.49 2.30
CA TRP A 49 6.43 0.53 2.24
C TRP A 49 6.66 0.95 0.78
N MET A 50 6.72 2.27 0.55
CA MET A 50 7.06 2.85 -0.75
C MET A 50 8.14 3.91 -0.52
N TRP A 51 9.27 3.80 -1.23
CA TRP A 51 10.30 4.81 -1.14
C TRP A 51 9.85 6.09 -1.85
N GLY A 52 9.85 7.17 -1.10
CA GLY A 52 9.48 8.50 -1.56
C GLY A 52 9.77 9.50 -0.45
N PRO A 53 9.51 10.80 -0.65
CA PRO A 53 9.89 11.87 0.28
C PRO A 53 9.41 11.66 1.72
N SER A 54 8.21 11.15 1.91
CA SER A 54 7.64 10.90 3.25
C SER A 54 8.38 9.79 4.00
N VAL A 55 8.71 8.68 3.32
CA VAL A 55 9.42 7.54 3.91
C VAL A 55 10.88 7.88 4.14
N GLU A 56 11.51 8.60 3.22
CA GLU A 56 12.85 9.14 3.41
C GLU A 56 12.91 10.06 4.63
N GLY A 57 11.95 10.97 4.77
CA GLY A 57 11.82 11.85 5.94
C GLY A 57 11.65 11.07 7.25
N TYR A 58 10.85 10.00 7.23
CA TYR A 58 10.69 9.11 8.38
C TYR A 58 12.03 8.46 8.79
N PHE A 59 12.78 7.89 7.85
CA PHE A 59 14.07 7.27 8.16
C PHE A 59 15.12 8.29 8.62
N ASN A 60 15.11 9.49 8.05
CA ASN A 60 15.98 10.58 8.52
C ASN A 60 15.66 10.99 9.96
N TRP A 61 14.39 11.07 10.31
CA TRP A 61 13.96 11.35 11.69
C TRP A 61 14.33 10.22 12.64
N GLN A 62 14.09 8.97 12.27
CA GLN A 62 14.44 7.79 13.06
C GLN A 62 15.97 7.68 13.29
N ALA A 63 16.78 7.97 12.27
CA ALA A 63 18.23 7.97 12.38
C ALA A 63 18.70 8.96 13.46
N LYS A 64 18.15 10.16 13.49
CA LYS A 64 18.44 11.17 14.51
C LYS A 64 17.98 10.74 15.90
N ALA A 65 16.81 10.11 16.01
CA ALA A 65 16.24 9.69 17.29
C ALA A 65 16.96 8.49 17.91
N THR A 66 17.47 7.56 17.09
CA THR A 66 18.03 6.28 17.54
C THR A 66 19.56 6.23 17.49
N GLY A 67 20.21 7.14 16.78
CA GLY A 67 21.65 7.09 16.51
C GLY A 67 22.07 6.03 15.49
N LYS A 68 21.11 5.29 14.90
CA LYS A 68 21.37 4.33 13.82
C LYS A 68 21.50 5.05 12.48
N SER A 69 22.25 4.46 11.55
CA SER A 69 22.27 4.95 10.17
C SER A 69 20.94 4.65 9.46
N GLN A 70 20.63 5.45 8.44
CA GLN A 70 19.47 5.21 7.59
C GLN A 70 19.50 3.79 6.97
N GLN A 71 20.68 3.33 6.57
CA GLN A 71 20.89 2.01 5.98
C GLN A 71 20.55 0.87 6.95
N GLU A 72 20.95 0.99 8.23
CA GLU A 72 20.61 0.01 9.26
C GLU A 72 19.10 -0.07 9.48
N LEU A 73 18.42 1.08 9.54
CA LEU A 73 16.97 1.14 9.71
C LEU A 73 16.22 0.55 8.50
N ILE A 74 16.67 0.85 7.28
CA ILE A 74 16.12 0.25 6.06
C ILE A 74 16.31 -1.27 6.08
N ALA A 75 17.50 -1.75 6.48
CA ALA A 75 17.79 -3.18 6.57
C ALA A 75 16.89 -3.88 7.61
N GLU A 76 16.54 -3.21 8.70
CA GLU A 76 15.60 -3.75 9.69
C GLU A 76 14.19 -3.93 9.10
N VAL A 77 13.70 -2.97 8.35
CA VAL A 77 12.39 -3.03 7.70
C VAL A 77 12.39 -4.10 6.60
N THR A 78 13.40 -4.10 5.73
CA THR A 78 13.45 -5.02 4.58
C THR A 78 13.57 -6.49 4.96
N ARG A 79 13.99 -6.83 6.19
CA ARG A 79 13.97 -8.21 6.71
C ARG A 79 12.57 -8.83 6.73
N SER A 80 11.54 -8.01 6.88
CA SER A 80 10.14 -8.46 6.87
C SER A 80 9.51 -8.47 5.49
N ILE A 81 10.21 -7.98 4.48
CA ILE A 81 9.75 -7.89 3.10
C ILE A 81 10.41 -9.00 2.28
N PRO A 82 9.70 -10.03 1.82
CA PRO A 82 10.27 -11.13 1.04
C PRO A 82 11.07 -10.71 -0.19
N LEU A 83 10.67 -9.62 -0.88
CA LEU A 83 11.45 -9.08 -1.99
C LEU A 83 12.74 -8.37 -1.54
N GLY A 84 12.96 -8.16 -0.24
CA GLY A 84 14.19 -7.64 0.34
C GLY A 84 14.46 -6.15 0.08
N VAL A 85 13.49 -5.41 -0.43
CA VAL A 85 13.63 -3.99 -0.79
C VAL A 85 12.41 -3.20 -0.38
N ILE A 86 12.60 -1.90 -0.10
CA ILE A 86 11.50 -0.92 -0.11
C ILE A 86 11.38 -0.46 -1.57
N PRO A 87 10.29 -0.80 -2.27
CA PRO A 87 10.16 -0.43 -3.68
C PRO A 87 10.00 1.08 -3.84
N ASP A 88 10.47 1.59 -4.96
CA ASP A 88 10.25 2.97 -5.38
C ASP A 88 8.75 3.24 -5.60
N ASP A 89 8.30 4.45 -5.33
CA ASP A 89 6.90 4.83 -5.48
C ASP A 89 6.42 4.72 -6.95
N GLY A 90 7.31 4.99 -7.90
CA GLY A 90 7.04 4.79 -9.34
C GLY A 90 6.81 3.32 -9.69
N GLU A 91 7.54 2.38 -9.08
CA GLU A 91 7.29 0.95 -9.27
C GLU A 91 5.94 0.53 -8.69
N CYS A 92 5.59 1.03 -7.50
CA CYS A 92 4.29 0.78 -6.89
C CYS A 92 3.13 1.35 -7.72
N ALA A 93 3.32 2.51 -8.37
CA ALA A 93 2.32 3.14 -9.21
C ALA A 93 1.91 2.28 -10.42
N LYS A 94 2.78 1.36 -10.88
CA LYS A 94 2.47 0.44 -11.99
C LYS A 94 1.25 -0.44 -11.68
N ALA A 95 1.03 -0.81 -10.42
CA ALA A 95 -0.17 -1.53 -10.01
C ALA A 95 -1.46 -0.71 -10.19
N ALA A 96 -1.41 0.58 -9.89
CA ALA A 96 -2.53 1.48 -10.14
C ALA A 96 -2.78 1.68 -11.65
N ILE A 97 -1.71 1.79 -12.45
CA ILE A 97 -1.80 1.88 -13.91
C ILE A 97 -2.42 0.60 -14.49
N PHE A 98 -2.06 -0.58 -13.98
CA PHE A 98 -2.72 -1.84 -14.37
C PHE A 98 -4.24 -1.75 -14.20
N PHE A 99 -4.73 -1.28 -13.06
CA PHE A 99 -6.16 -1.11 -12.85
C PHE A 99 -6.79 -0.02 -13.72
N GLY A 100 -6.03 0.97 -14.15
CA GLY A 100 -6.47 2.02 -15.07
C GLY A 100 -6.41 1.63 -16.55
N SER A 101 -5.89 0.44 -16.88
CA SER A 101 -5.69 -0.03 -18.24
C SER A 101 -6.73 -1.07 -18.66
N ASP A 102 -6.76 -1.41 -19.96
CA ASP A 102 -7.59 -2.46 -20.51
C ASP A 102 -7.17 -3.87 -20.08
N TYR A 103 -5.96 -4.04 -19.57
CA TYR A 103 -5.51 -5.32 -19.00
C TYR A 103 -6.35 -5.78 -17.80
N SER A 104 -7.03 -4.86 -17.15
CA SER A 104 -7.94 -5.14 -16.04
C SER A 104 -9.43 -4.94 -16.40
N SER A 105 -9.78 -5.05 -17.67
CA SER A 105 -11.12 -4.73 -18.21
C SER A 105 -12.29 -5.46 -17.54
N VAL A 106 -12.06 -6.66 -17.00
CA VAL A 106 -13.05 -7.46 -16.28
C VAL A 106 -12.84 -7.48 -14.76
N VAL A 107 -12.00 -6.58 -14.24
CA VAL A 107 -11.64 -6.54 -12.82
C VAL A 107 -12.28 -5.33 -12.15
N THR A 108 -13.23 -5.57 -11.24
CA THR A 108 -13.85 -4.54 -10.39
C THR A 108 -14.07 -5.10 -8.98
N GLY A 109 -14.00 -4.26 -7.97
CA GLY A 109 -14.12 -4.65 -6.57
C GLY A 109 -12.89 -5.39 -6.01
N ALA A 110 -11.82 -5.50 -6.78
CA ALA A 110 -10.61 -6.20 -6.41
C ALA A 110 -9.73 -5.36 -5.46
N ALA A 111 -8.94 -6.09 -4.66
CA ALA A 111 -7.86 -5.56 -3.84
C ALA A 111 -6.55 -6.22 -4.31
N LEU A 112 -5.53 -5.40 -4.57
CA LEU A 112 -4.20 -5.86 -4.95
C LEU A 112 -3.19 -5.42 -3.91
N ASP A 113 -2.52 -6.39 -3.28
CA ASP A 113 -1.45 -6.11 -2.33
C ASP A 113 -0.16 -5.75 -3.07
N VAL A 114 0.38 -4.58 -2.75
CA VAL A 114 1.59 -4.00 -3.36
C VAL A 114 2.57 -3.69 -2.21
N ASN A 115 3.12 -4.74 -1.62
CA ASN A 115 3.89 -4.65 -0.37
C ASN A 115 5.14 -5.52 -0.35
N GLY A 116 5.58 -6.01 -1.50
CA GLY A 116 6.76 -6.88 -1.59
C GLY A 116 6.63 -8.23 -0.88
N GLY A 117 5.41 -8.63 -0.52
CA GLY A 117 5.13 -9.87 0.22
C GLY A 117 5.18 -9.70 1.74
N GLU A 118 5.33 -8.48 2.27
CA GLU A 118 5.38 -8.24 3.71
C GLU A 118 4.08 -8.67 4.43
N TYR A 119 2.98 -8.60 3.72
CA TYR A 119 1.70 -9.16 4.14
C TYR A 119 1.10 -9.95 2.98
N MET A 120 0.72 -11.19 3.27
CA MET A 120 0.06 -12.09 2.31
C MET A 120 -1.25 -12.54 2.94
N PRO A 121 -2.41 -12.06 2.45
CA PRO A 121 -3.72 -12.51 2.93
C PRO A 121 -3.94 -13.99 2.55
N ILE A 122 -4.64 -14.69 3.43
CA ILE A 122 -5.12 -16.05 3.18
C ILE A 122 -6.40 -16.00 2.38
#